data_af31652f7b97b8921bbdbc5585ada8ab
#
_entry.id   af31652f7b97b8921bbdbc5585ada8ab
#
_cell.length_a   1.000
_cell.length_b   1.000
_cell.length_c   1.000
_cell.angle_alpha   90.00
_cell.angle_beta   90.00
_cell.angle_gamma   90.00
#
_symmetry.space_group_name_H-M   'P 1'
#
loop_
_entity.id
_entity.type
_entity.pdbx_description
1 polymer ?
#
loop_
_entity_poly.entity_id
_entity_poly.type
_entity_poly.pdbx_seq_one_letter_code
_entity_poly.pdbx_strand_id
1 'polypeptide(L)'
;MLPDHIIVDFDSTFITSESLDELAINKFGNHPNGKKLLSKIQSLTNAGMNGDISFEESLEKRMRLLKINQNDIELLIKKLSQSITPSFKKNKLFFAENYERILVISGGFKEFIVPIVDKFGIIKSNVFANEFLYNLSGDIIGIDQKNVMSKN
;
A
#
# COMPACT_ATOMS: atom_id res chain seq x y z
N MET A 1 18.08 25.33 5.65
CA MET A 1 18.68 24.25 4.78
C MET A 1 17.73 23.08 4.81
N LEU A 2 17.37 22.51 3.66
CA LEU A 2 16.58 21.29 3.61
C LEU A 2 17.50 20.08 3.86
N PRO A 3 17.00 18.98 4.46
CA PRO A 3 17.76 17.74 4.61
C PRO A 3 18.10 17.14 3.24
N ASP A 4 19.13 16.29 3.18
CA ASP A 4 19.53 15.60 1.96
C ASP A 4 18.44 14.64 1.48
N HIS A 5 17.74 13.99 2.43
CA HIS A 5 16.62 13.10 2.13
C HIS A 5 15.44 13.35 3.09
N ILE A 6 14.24 13.20 2.56
CA ILE A 6 12.98 13.25 3.27
C ILE A 6 12.31 11.89 3.07
N ILE A 7 12.19 11.12 4.14
CA ILE A 7 11.52 9.82 4.12
C ILE A 7 10.06 10.03 4.52
N VAL A 8 9.16 9.52 3.70
CA VAL A 8 7.71 9.65 3.89
C VAL A 8 7.10 8.25 3.90
N ASP A 9 6.36 7.94 4.95
CA ASP A 9 5.50 6.76 4.99
C ASP A 9 4.24 7.00 4.17
N PHE A 10 3.61 5.92 3.68
CA PHE A 10 2.43 6.02 2.83
C PHE A 10 1.12 5.89 3.62
N ASP A 11 0.90 4.74 4.27
CA ASP A 11 -0.33 4.46 5.01
C ASP A 11 -0.43 5.36 6.26
N SER A 12 -1.61 5.90 6.53
CA SER A 12 -1.88 6.84 7.65
C SER A 12 -0.94 8.07 7.71
N THR A 13 -0.16 8.32 6.65
CA THR A 13 0.76 9.46 6.54
C THR A 13 0.53 10.23 5.23
N PHE A 14 0.92 9.69 4.07
CA PHE A 14 0.64 10.29 2.75
C PHE A 14 -0.85 10.25 2.43
N ILE A 15 -1.51 9.15 2.78
CA ILE A 15 -2.96 8.99 2.80
C ILE A 15 -3.47 8.93 4.24
N THR A 16 -4.75 9.23 4.46
CA THR A 16 -5.39 9.25 5.78
C THR A 16 -5.95 7.90 6.23
N SER A 17 -5.70 6.84 5.46
CA SER A 17 -6.24 5.48 5.69
C SER A 17 -5.15 4.43 5.51
N GLU A 18 -5.48 3.18 5.84
CA GLU A 18 -4.65 2.00 5.61
C GLU A 18 -5.04 1.35 4.27
N SER A 19 -4.09 1.26 3.34
CA SER A 19 -4.36 0.81 1.97
C SER A 19 -4.92 -0.61 1.87
N LEU A 20 -4.38 -1.56 2.64
CA LEU A 20 -4.87 -2.94 2.64
C LEU A 20 -6.22 -3.10 3.33
N ASP A 21 -6.54 -2.25 4.31
CA ASP A 21 -7.86 -2.23 4.95
C ASP A 21 -8.91 -1.68 3.97
N GLU A 22 -8.59 -0.60 3.25
CA GLU A 22 -9.46 -0.07 2.19
C GLU A 22 -9.69 -1.08 1.06
N LEU A 23 -8.65 -1.83 0.68
CA LEU A 23 -8.78 -2.92 -0.29
C LEU A 23 -9.73 -4.01 0.20
N ALA A 24 -9.60 -4.42 1.47
CA ALA A 24 -10.47 -5.41 2.08
C ALA A 24 -11.93 -4.92 2.16
N ILE A 25 -12.15 -3.67 2.52
CA ILE A 25 -13.47 -3.05 2.58
C ILE A 25 -14.10 -2.99 1.18
N ASN A 26 -13.35 -2.55 0.16
CA ASN A 26 -13.84 -2.52 -1.22
C ASN A 26 -14.26 -3.90 -1.70
N LYS A 27 -13.47 -4.93 -1.36
CA LYS A 27 -13.71 -6.30 -1.83
C LYS A 27 -14.83 -7.01 -1.08
N PHE A 28 -14.91 -6.85 0.21
CA PHE A 28 -15.79 -7.63 1.09
C PHE A 28 -16.92 -6.85 1.73
N GLY A 29 -16.95 -5.54 1.61
CA GLY A 29 -17.97 -4.71 2.27
C GLY A 29 -19.41 -5.11 1.96
N ASN A 30 -19.68 -5.54 0.72
CA ASN A 30 -20.99 -6.02 0.27
C ASN A 30 -21.08 -7.55 0.13
N HIS A 31 -20.07 -8.30 0.59
CA HIS A 31 -20.06 -9.76 0.50
C HIS A 31 -20.93 -10.36 1.63
N PRO A 32 -21.71 -11.45 1.38
CA PRO A 32 -22.54 -12.08 2.41
C PRO A 32 -21.77 -12.46 3.69
N ASN A 33 -20.51 -12.88 3.55
CA ASN A 33 -19.61 -13.18 4.66
C ASN A 33 -18.62 -12.04 4.97
N GLY A 34 -18.89 -10.82 4.50
CA GLY A 34 -17.96 -9.70 4.55
C GLY A 34 -17.47 -9.38 5.95
N LYS A 35 -18.37 -9.26 6.92
CA LYS A 35 -18.00 -9.00 8.33
C LYS A 35 -17.00 -10.00 8.89
N LYS A 36 -17.18 -11.30 8.60
CA LYS A 36 -16.29 -12.37 9.06
C LYS A 36 -14.92 -12.28 8.39
N LEU A 37 -14.88 -12.01 7.09
CA LEU A 37 -13.64 -11.86 6.34
C LEU A 37 -12.85 -10.62 6.77
N LEU A 38 -13.52 -9.47 6.94
CA LEU A 38 -12.90 -8.25 7.45
C LEU A 38 -12.33 -8.43 8.85
N SER A 39 -13.09 -9.04 9.76
CA SER A 39 -12.61 -9.36 11.12
C SER A 39 -11.39 -10.26 11.10
N LYS A 40 -11.34 -11.25 10.21
CA LYS A 40 -10.17 -12.14 10.07
C LYS A 40 -8.94 -11.39 9.56
N ILE A 41 -9.11 -10.51 8.58
CA ILE A 41 -8.02 -9.67 8.06
C ILE A 41 -7.48 -8.76 9.16
N GLN A 42 -8.37 -8.08 9.91
CA GLN A 42 -7.99 -7.24 11.03
C GLN A 42 -7.22 -8.00 12.12
N SER A 43 -7.66 -9.23 12.45
CA SER A 43 -6.94 -10.09 13.41
C SER A 43 -5.53 -10.41 12.95
N LEU A 44 -5.33 -10.67 11.65
CA LEU A 44 -4.00 -10.93 11.08
C LEU A 44 -3.12 -9.67 11.10
N THR A 45 -3.70 -8.50 10.82
CA THR A 45 -3.00 -7.21 10.93
C THR A 45 -2.52 -7.00 12.37
N ASN A 46 -3.41 -7.16 13.35
CA ASN A 46 -3.09 -6.98 14.77
C ASN A 46 -2.03 -7.98 15.24
N ALA A 47 -2.12 -9.26 14.84
CA ALA A 47 -1.13 -10.27 15.19
C ALA A 47 0.27 -9.92 14.64
N GLY A 48 0.35 -9.39 13.41
CA GLY A 48 1.61 -8.90 12.85
C GLY A 48 2.15 -7.69 13.60
N MET A 49 1.30 -6.71 13.92
CA MET A 49 1.69 -5.50 14.65
C MET A 49 2.13 -5.79 16.09
N ASN A 50 1.52 -6.77 16.75
CA ASN A 50 1.87 -7.18 18.11
C ASN A 50 3.13 -8.07 18.16
N GLY A 51 3.61 -8.57 17.02
CA GLY A 51 4.73 -9.51 16.95
C GLY A 51 4.35 -10.96 17.25
N ASP A 52 3.05 -11.29 17.30
CA ASP A 52 2.57 -12.68 17.49
C ASP A 52 2.89 -13.57 16.28
N ILE A 53 2.94 -12.95 15.10
CA ILE A 53 3.43 -13.53 13.85
C ILE A 53 4.35 -12.52 13.15
N SER A 54 5.21 -12.96 12.23
CA SER A 54 6.05 -12.04 11.46
C SER A 54 5.21 -11.14 10.53
N PHE A 55 5.76 -9.98 10.15
CA PHE A 55 5.14 -9.11 9.14
C PHE A 55 4.89 -9.86 7.83
N GLU A 56 5.88 -10.62 7.35
CA GLU A 56 5.80 -11.45 6.16
C GLU A 56 4.62 -12.44 6.23
N GLU A 57 4.54 -13.20 7.33
CA GLU A 57 3.47 -14.16 7.54
C GLU A 57 2.08 -13.51 7.60
N SER A 58 1.96 -12.37 8.29
CA SER A 58 0.73 -11.58 8.34
C SER A 58 0.32 -11.13 6.95
N LEU A 59 1.26 -10.58 6.19
CA LEU A 59 1.01 -10.06 4.84
C LEU A 59 0.58 -11.18 3.89
N GLU A 60 1.28 -12.32 3.87
CA GLU A 60 0.93 -13.47 3.03
C GLU A 60 -0.47 -14.03 3.34
N LYS A 61 -0.79 -14.19 4.63
CA LYS A 61 -2.11 -14.69 5.05
C LYS A 61 -3.23 -13.74 4.61
N ARG A 62 -3.03 -12.43 4.71
CA ARG A 62 -4.00 -11.43 4.23
C ARG A 62 -4.15 -11.49 2.72
N MET A 63 -3.05 -11.60 1.96
CA MET A 63 -3.09 -11.72 0.51
C MET A 63 -3.84 -12.96 0.03
N ARG A 64 -3.64 -14.11 0.68
CA ARG A 64 -4.39 -15.36 0.38
C ARG A 64 -5.90 -15.21 0.59
N LEU A 65 -6.32 -14.43 1.59
CA LEU A 65 -7.74 -14.15 1.83
C LEU A 65 -8.32 -13.16 0.82
N LEU A 66 -7.55 -12.13 0.50
CA LEU A 66 -7.97 -11.04 -0.39
C LEU A 66 -8.13 -11.50 -1.84
N LYS A 67 -7.29 -12.43 -2.33
CA LYS A 67 -7.32 -12.91 -3.74
C LYS A 67 -7.45 -11.76 -4.72
N ILE A 68 -6.49 -10.84 -4.66
CA ILE A 68 -6.50 -9.57 -5.39
C ILE A 68 -6.37 -9.83 -6.90
N ASN A 69 -7.08 -9.04 -7.70
CA ASN A 69 -6.93 -8.96 -9.13
C ASN A 69 -6.68 -7.51 -9.59
N GLN A 70 -6.42 -7.30 -10.87
CA GLN A 70 -6.11 -5.99 -11.42
C GLN A 70 -7.24 -4.96 -11.21
N ASN A 71 -8.50 -5.37 -11.32
CA ASN A 71 -9.64 -4.47 -11.10
C ASN A 71 -9.71 -4.00 -9.63
N ASP A 72 -9.38 -4.88 -8.67
CA ASP A 72 -9.32 -4.50 -7.26
C ASP A 72 -8.27 -3.38 -7.03
N ILE A 73 -7.11 -3.46 -7.71
CA ILE A 73 -6.05 -2.45 -7.63
C ILE A 73 -6.53 -1.12 -8.21
N GLU A 74 -7.18 -1.12 -9.37
CA GLU A 74 -7.70 0.08 -10.02
C GLU A 74 -8.75 0.80 -9.17
N LEU A 75 -9.67 0.05 -8.57
CA LEU A 75 -10.66 0.58 -7.64
C LEU A 75 -10.01 1.16 -6.38
N LEU A 76 -8.99 0.47 -5.85
CA LEU A 76 -8.22 0.96 -4.71
C LEU A 76 -7.52 2.27 -5.02
N ILE A 77 -6.84 2.39 -6.17
CA ILE A 77 -6.16 3.63 -6.59
C ILE A 77 -7.15 4.81 -6.62
N LYS A 78 -8.35 4.60 -7.17
CA LYS A 78 -9.41 5.64 -7.18
C LYS A 78 -9.79 6.06 -5.76
N LYS A 79 -9.98 5.10 -4.86
CA LYS A 79 -10.34 5.34 -3.47
C LYS A 79 -9.24 6.11 -2.73
N LEU A 80 -8.01 5.61 -2.79
CA LEU A 80 -6.87 6.20 -2.09
C LEU A 80 -6.52 7.61 -2.61
N SER A 81 -6.72 7.87 -3.90
CA SER A 81 -6.53 9.21 -4.49
C SER A 81 -7.44 10.27 -3.85
N GLN A 82 -8.56 9.88 -3.26
CA GLN A 82 -9.46 10.77 -2.52
C GLN A 82 -9.02 10.97 -1.06
N SER A 83 -8.22 10.05 -0.54
CA SER A 83 -7.80 9.98 0.87
C SER A 83 -6.42 10.61 1.14
N ILE A 84 -5.87 11.38 0.20
CA ILE A 84 -4.58 12.05 0.38
C ILE A 84 -4.68 13.06 1.53
N THR A 85 -3.72 13.02 2.43
CA THR A 85 -3.63 13.90 3.60
C THR A 85 -3.66 15.38 3.17
N PRO A 86 -4.50 16.22 3.79
CA PRO A 86 -4.70 17.61 3.35
C PRO A 86 -3.43 18.44 3.28
N SER A 87 -2.49 18.26 4.23
CA SER A 87 -1.19 18.96 4.21
C SER A 87 -0.36 18.59 2.99
N PHE A 88 -0.40 17.35 2.52
CA PHE A 88 0.28 16.93 1.30
C PHE A 88 -0.36 17.56 0.06
N LYS A 89 -1.69 17.57 -0.03
CA LYS A 89 -2.40 18.26 -1.14
C LYS A 89 -2.01 19.74 -1.22
N LYS A 90 -1.96 20.41 -0.08
CA LYS A 90 -1.62 21.83 0.01
C LYS A 90 -0.17 22.11 -0.41
N ASN A 91 0.73 21.20 -0.13
CA ASN A 91 2.16 21.33 -0.40
C ASN A 91 2.62 20.54 -1.64
N LYS A 92 1.73 20.25 -2.58
CA LYS A 92 2.03 19.44 -3.78
C LYS A 92 3.24 19.97 -4.57
N LEU A 93 3.37 21.31 -4.69
CA LEU A 93 4.48 21.93 -5.39
C LEU A 93 5.83 21.63 -4.70
N PHE A 94 5.86 21.68 -3.37
CA PHE A 94 7.06 21.31 -2.61
C PHE A 94 7.55 19.89 -2.95
N PHE A 95 6.64 18.92 -3.06
CA PHE A 95 6.98 17.56 -3.45
C PHE A 95 7.56 17.49 -4.86
N ALA A 96 6.92 18.19 -5.82
CA ALA A 96 7.37 18.22 -7.20
C ALA A 96 8.74 18.91 -7.37
N GLU A 97 9.03 19.95 -6.60
CA GLU A 97 10.31 20.68 -6.65
C GLU A 97 11.45 19.94 -5.92
N ASN A 98 11.12 19.01 -5.02
CA ASN A 98 12.09 18.28 -4.19
C ASN A 98 12.06 16.78 -4.43
N TYR A 99 11.51 16.31 -5.54
CA TYR A 99 11.27 14.88 -5.82
C TYR A 99 12.54 14.01 -5.70
N GLU A 100 13.70 14.53 -6.04
CA GLU A 100 14.98 13.81 -5.95
C GLU A 100 15.37 13.44 -4.51
N ARG A 101 14.88 14.20 -3.53
CA ARG A 101 15.18 14.04 -2.11
C ARG A 101 14.10 13.26 -1.35
N ILE A 102 12.94 13.08 -1.98
CA ILE A 102 11.78 12.45 -1.31
C ILE A 102 11.77 10.96 -1.63
N LEU A 103 11.83 10.16 -0.57
CA LEU A 103 11.73 8.71 -0.63
C LEU A 103 10.44 8.28 0.07
N VAL A 104 9.64 7.46 -0.60
CA VAL A 104 8.45 6.84 0.01
C VAL A 104 8.82 5.43 0.43
N ILE A 105 8.65 5.11 1.71
CA ILE A 105 8.91 3.78 2.27
C ILE A 105 7.60 3.28 2.89
N SER A 106 7.14 2.09 2.47
CA SER A 106 5.85 1.55 2.89
C SER A 106 5.82 0.02 2.92
N GLY A 107 5.07 -0.54 3.86
CA GLY A 107 4.69 -1.96 3.87
C GLY A 107 3.61 -2.32 2.85
N GLY A 108 3.04 -1.34 2.12
CA GLY A 108 2.09 -1.52 1.03
C GLY A 108 2.72 -2.01 -0.26
N PHE A 109 2.05 -1.80 -1.40
CA PHE A 109 2.49 -2.28 -2.71
C PHE A 109 2.65 -1.15 -3.72
N LYS A 110 3.73 -1.19 -4.51
CA LYS A 110 4.05 -0.20 -5.54
C LYS A 110 2.94 -0.01 -6.56
N GLU A 111 2.19 -1.07 -6.88
CA GLU A 111 1.14 -1.06 -7.89
C GLU A 111 0.04 -0.04 -7.61
N PHE A 112 -0.25 0.26 -6.34
CA PHE A 112 -1.19 1.32 -5.99
C PHE A 112 -0.52 2.58 -5.41
N ILE A 113 0.68 2.47 -4.84
CA ILE A 113 1.40 3.63 -4.28
C ILE A 113 1.93 4.52 -5.41
N VAL A 114 2.65 3.94 -6.38
CA VAL A 114 3.30 4.70 -7.46
C VAL A 114 2.32 5.59 -8.23
N PRO A 115 1.15 5.12 -8.72
CA PRO A 115 0.20 5.96 -9.45
C PRO A 115 -0.34 7.15 -8.65
N ILE A 116 -0.27 7.09 -7.32
CA ILE A 116 -0.75 8.15 -6.42
C ILE A 116 0.36 9.18 -6.21
N VAL A 117 1.57 8.75 -5.84
CA VAL A 117 2.68 9.65 -5.52
C VAL A 117 3.30 10.30 -6.77
N ASP A 118 3.20 9.65 -7.94
CA ASP A 118 3.60 10.21 -9.23
C ASP A 118 2.89 11.53 -9.53
N LYS A 119 1.64 11.68 -9.11
CA LYS A 119 0.88 12.94 -9.21
C LYS A 119 1.49 14.10 -8.41
N PHE A 120 2.43 13.79 -7.53
CA PHE A 120 3.22 14.74 -6.72
C PHE A 120 4.66 14.88 -7.23
N GLY A 121 4.98 14.30 -8.39
CA GLY A 121 6.31 14.32 -8.98
C GLY A 121 7.27 13.28 -8.42
N ILE A 122 6.84 12.41 -7.48
CA ILE A 122 7.69 11.36 -6.89
C ILE A 122 7.76 10.19 -7.86
N ILE A 123 8.97 9.92 -8.37
CA ILE A 123 9.21 8.88 -9.38
C ILE A 123 9.25 7.47 -8.75
N LYS A 124 8.97 6.45 -9.58
CA LYS A 124 8.91 5.04 -9.13
C LYS A 124 10.18 4.57 -8.42
N SER A 125 11.37 5.01 -8.86
CA SER A 125 12.65 4.64 -8.24
C SER A 125 12.80 5.13 -6.79
N ASN A 126 12.02 6.13 -6.38
CA ASN A 126 12.03 6.67 -5.02
C ASN A 126 10.94 6.05 -4.12
N VAL A 127 10.24 5.02 -4.63
CA VAL A 127 9.23 4.27 -3.88
C VAL A 127 9.77 2.90 -3.49
N PHE A 128 9.92 2.68 -2.20
CA PHE A 128 10.34 1.42 -1.58
C PHE A 128 9.12 0.79 -0.93
N ALA A 129 8.56 -0.23 -1.57
CA ALA A 129 7.36 -0.93 -1.14
C ALA A 129 7.38 -2.35 -1.71
N ASN A 130 6.46 -3.21 -1.24
CA ASN A 130 6.28 -4.54 -1.80
C ASN A 130 5.85 -4.47 -3.27
N GLU A 131 5.96 -5.58 -3.97
CA GLU A 131 5.50 -5.77 -5.34
C GLU A 131 4.74 -7.08 -5.44
N PHE A 132 3.69 -7.11 -6.28
CA PHE A 132 2.99 -8.35 -6.55
C PHE A 132 3.81 -9.25 -7.49
N LEU A 133 3.67 -10.55 -7.29
CA LEU A 133 4.17 -11.57 -8.22
C LEU A 133 3.07 -11.92 -9.21
N TYR A 134 3.40 -11.89 -10.50
CA TYR A 134 2.47 -12.16 -11.58
C TYR A 134 2.82 -13.48 -12.28
N ASN A 135 1.79 -14.20 -12.76
CA ASN A 135 1.99 -15.31 -13.68
C ASN A 135 2.14 -14.80 -15.14
N LEU A 136 2.36 -15.72 -16.08
CA LEU A 136 2.50 -15.38 -17.51
C LEU A 136 1.22 -14.79 -18.11
N SER A 137 0.06 -15.01 -17.51
CA SER A 137 -1.23 -14.45 -17.93
C SER A 137 -1.51 -13.07 -17.33
N GLY A 138 -0.62 -12.56 -16.44
CA GLY A 138 -0.79 -11.29 -15.77
C GLY A 138 -1.66 -11.33 -14.51
N ASP A 139 -2.00 -12.54 -14.01
CA ASP A 139 -2.73 -12.67 -12.75
C ASP A 139 -1.79 -12.55 -11.56
N ILE A 140 -2.27 -11.94 -10.48
CA ILE A 140 -1.55 -11.84 -9.23
C ILE A 140 -1.58 -13.21 -8.52
N ILE A 141 -0.39 -13.79 -8.30
CA ILE A 141 -0.22 -15.11 -7.68
C ILE A 141 0.43 -15.06 -6.30
N GLY A 142 0.88 -13.90 -5.86
CA GLY A 142 1.53 -13.74 -4.57
C GLY A 142 2.26 -12.41 -4.43
N ILE A 143 3.25 -12.41 -3.54
CA ILE A 143 4.15 -11.28 -3.25
C ILE A 143 5.53 -11.64 -3.80
N ASP A 144 6.21 -10.68 -4.41
CA ASP A 144 7.59 -10.88 -4.86
C ASP A 144 8.55 -10.97 -3.66
N GLN A 145 8.93 -12.19 -3.32
CA GLN A 145 9.84 -12.51 -2.21
C GLN A 145 11.29 -12.08 -2.46
N LYS A 146 11.64 -11.63 -3.67
CA LYS A 146 12.95 -11.04 -3.97
C LYS A 146 13.01 -9.57 -3.54
N ASN A 147 11.87 -8.94 -3.37
CA ASN A 147 11.78 -7.57 -2.87
C ASN A 147 12.11 -7.56 -1.37
N VAL A 148 13.11 -6.73 -0.98
CA VAL A 148 13.57 -6.64 0.42
C VAL A 148 12.46 -6.19 1.38
N MET A 149 11.49 -5.42 0.91
CA MET A 149 10.37 -4.94 1.72
C MET A 149 9.39 -6.04 2.12
N SER A 150 9.43 -7.22 1.49
CA SER A 150 8.56 -8.35 1.86
C SER A 150 8.99 -9.03 3.16
N LYS A 151 10.21 -8.80 3.62
CA LYS A 151 10.86 -9.52 4.73
C LYS A 151 11.00 -8.71 6.02
N ASN A 152 10.50 -7.47 6.04
CA ASN A 152 10.63 -6.57 7.19
C ASN A 152 9.33 -6.43 7.97
#